data_d6b09bf523ef415d777769afbf24a912
#
_entry.id   d6b09bf523ef415d777769afbf24a912
#
_cell.length_a   1.000
_cell.length_b   1.000
_cell.length_c   1.000
_cell.angle_alpha   90.00
_cell.angle_beta   90.00
_cell.angle_gamma   90.00
#
_symmetry.space_group_name_H-M   'P 1'
#
loop_
_entity.id
_entity.type
_entity.pdbx_description
1 polymer ?
#
loop_
_entity_poly.entity_id
_entity_poly.type
_entity_poly.pdbx_seq_one_letter_code
_entity_poly.pdbx_strand_id
1 'polypeptide(L)' 'MSITTRSIRAYRRLSGAIAAELRVEVKGETPTAWQIEGIRTKSPYAIVDGHRYDLATHEIFALRKAISEVV' A
#
# COMPACT_ATOMS: atom_id res chain seq x y z
N MET A 1 -18.08 -15.38 -8.40
CA MET A 1 -17.57 -14.66 -7.23
C MET A 1 -16.15 -14.20 -7.48
N SER A 2 -15.90 -12.92 -7.33
CA SER A 2 -14.57 -12.35 -7.52
C SER A 2 -13.75 -12.52 -6.24
N ILE A 3 -12.48 -12.95 -6.38
CA ILE A 3 -11.56 -12.99 -5.27
C ILE A 3 -10.70 -11.74 -5.35
N THR A 4 -10.71 -10.93 -4.29
CA THR A 4 -9.90 -9.73 -4.19
C THR A 4 -8.78 -9.98 -3.21
N THR A 5 -7.55 -9.78 -3.66
CA THR A 5 -6.36 -9.87 -2.82
C THR A 5 -5.76 -8.48 -2.67
N ARG A 6 -5.50 -8.08 -1.42
CA ARG A 6 -4.84 -6.83 -1.12
C ARG A 6 -3.47 -7.12 -0.53
N SER A 7 -2.48 -6.37 -0.97
CA SER A 7 -1.13 -6.48 -0.43
C SER A 7 -0.49 -5.11 -0.34
N ILE A 8 0.51 -4.98 0.53
CA ILE A 8 1.26 -3.75 0.69
C ILE A 8 2.70 -4.04 0.31
N ARG A 9 3.24 -3.19 -0.55
CA ARG A 9 4.61 -3.30 -1.02
C ARG A 9 5.35 -2.01 -0.74
N ALA A 10 6.53 -2.12 -0.15
CA ALA A 10 7.44 -0.99 0.01
C ALA A 10 8.59 -1.13 -0.98
N TYR A 11 9.12 0.00 -1.43
CA TYR A 11 10.22 0.01 -2.39
C TYR A 11 11.03 1.30 -2.23
N ARG A 12 12.24 1.30 -2.79
CA ARG A 12 13.11 2.46 -2.78
C ARG A 12 13.05 3.13 -4.16
N ARG A 13 12.77 4.42 -4.16
CA ARG A 13 12.78 5.22 -5.39
C ARG A 13 14.22 5.51 -5.83
N LEU A 14 14.38 5.91 -7.08
CA LEU A 14 15.69 6.30 -7.61
C LEU A 14 16.34 7.42 -6.79
N SER A 15 15.54 8.30 -6.21
CA SER A 15 16.01 9.37 -5.33
C SER A 15 16.54 8.87 -3.99
N GLY A 16 16.35 7.58 -3.68
CA GLY A 16 16.71 6.99 -2.39
C GLY A 16 15.59 7.03 -1.37
N ALA A 17 14.51 7.73 -1.63
CA ALA A 17 13.36 7.79 -0.73
C ALA A 17 12.59 6.46 -0.73
N ILE A 18 12.06 6.09 0.43
CA ILE A 18 11.22 4.90 0.55
C ILE A 18 9.77 5.30 0.29
N ALA A 19 9.09 4.52 -0.53
CA ALA A 19 7.69 4.68 -0.83
C ALA A 19 6.97 3.35 -0.64
N ALA A 20 5.65 3.38 -0.57
CA ALA A 20 4.84 2.19 -0.44
C ALA A 20 3.58 2.31 -1.29
N GLU A 21 3.04 1.17 -1.68
CA GLU A 21 1.81 1.11 -2.46
C GLU A 21 0.87 0.05 -1.92
N LEU A 22 -0.43 0.34 -2.04
CA LEU A 22 -1.49 -0.63 -1.79
C LEU A 22 -1.85 -1.26 -3.13
N ARG A 23 -1.60 -2.55 -3.26
CA ARG A 23 -1.88 -3.30 -4.48
C ARG A 23 -3.14 -4.12 -4.30
N VAL A 24 -4.06 -3.99 -5.23
CA VAL A 24 -5.33 -4.73 -5.22
C VAL A 24 -5.42 -5.58 -6.49
N GLU A 25 -5.63 -6.87 -6.31
CA GLU A 25 -5.80 -7.80 -7.41
C GLU A 25 -7.19 -8.43 -7.31
N VAL A 26 -7.94 -8.35 -8.40
CA VAL A 26 -9.20 -9.04 -8.56
C VAL A 26 -8.97 -10.12 -9.60
N LYS A 27 -9.37 -11.35 -9.30
CA LYS A 27 -9.16 -12.49 -10.19
C LYS A 27 -9.73 -12.21 -11.57
N GLY A 28 -8.90 -12.34 -12.59
CA GLY A 28 -9.28 -12.13 -13.99
C GLY A 28 -9.14 -10.69 -14.46
N GLU A 29 -8.69 -9.77 -13.60
CA GLU A 29 -8.49 -8.38 -13.96
C GLU A 29 -7.04 -7.96 -13.78
N THR A 30 -6.66 -6.86 -14.43
CA THR A 30 -5.33 -6.27 -14.28
C THR A 30 -5.18 -5.72 -12.86
N PRO A 31 -4.08 -6.05 -12.14
CA PRO A 31 -3.84 -5.48 -10.82
C PRO A 31 -3.74 -3.97 -10.86
N THR A 32 -4.21 -3.33 -9.80
CA THR A 32 -4.13 -1.89 -9.63
C THR A 32 -3.36 -1.57 -8.36
N ALA A 33 -2.57 -0.49 -8.39
CA ALA A 33 -1.82 -0.06 -7.23
C ALA A 33 -2.02 1.43 -7.00
N TRP A 34 -2.12 1.82 -5.73
CA TRP A 34 -2.21 3.21 -5.31
C TRP A 34 -1.10 3.50 -4.31
N GLN A 35 -0.47 4.67 -4.46
CA GLN A 35 0.58 5.10 -3.53
C GLN A 35 -0.02 5.35 -2.14
N ILE A 36 0.66 4.85 -1.11
CA ILE A 36 0.28 5.09 0.27
C ILE A 36 0.95 6.38 0.73
N GLU A 37 0.17 7.31 1.23
CA GLU A 37 0.63 8.57 1.79
C GLU A 37 0.80 8.46 3.31
N GLY A 38 1.67 9.29 3.88
CA GLY A 38 1.86 9.32 5.32
C GLY A 38 2.44 8.04 5.90
N ILE A 39 3.34 7.36 5.17
CA ILE A 39 3.87 6.05 5.56
C ILE A 39 4.63 6.05 6.88
N ARG A 40 5.08 7.22 7.35
CA ARG A 40 5.80 7.36 8.62
C ARG A 40 4.92 7.99 9.71
N THR A 41 3.66 8.20 9.42
CA THR A 41 2.70 8.77 10.38
C THR A 41 1.89 7.67 11.06
N LYS A 42 1.05 8.07 12.02
CA LYS A 42 0.17 7.13 12.71
C LYS A 42 -1.07 6.77 11.88
N SER A 43 -1.34 7.53 10.83
CA SER A 43 -2.56 7.38 10.03
C SER A 43 -2.24 7.36 8.52
N PRO A 44 -1.50 6.35 8.04
CA PRO A 44 -1.26 6.23 6.62
C PRO A 44 -2.56 5.99 5.87
N TYR A 45 -2.61 6.50 4.64
CA TYR A 45 -3.81 6.39 3.80
C TYR A 45 -3.43 6.31 2.33
N ALA A 46 -4.38 5.91 1.50
CA ALA A 46 -4.24 5.94 0.05
C ALA A 46 -5.47 6.63 -0.54
N ILE A 47 -5.30 7.25 -1.70
CA ILE A 47 -6.42 7.80 -2.46
C ILE A 47 -6.80 6.75 -3.50
N VAL A 48 -7.93 6.10 -3.30
CA VAL A 48 -8.42 5.02 -4.14
C VAL A 48 -9.64 5.51 -4.91
N ASP A 49 -9.52 5.59 -6.22
CA ASP A 49 -10.58 6.11 -7.10
C ASP A 49 -11.11 7.47 -6.64
N GLY A 50 -10.21 8.37 -6.20
CA GLY A 50 -10.57 9.70 -5.74
C GLY A 50 -11.08 9.78 -4.30
N HIS A 51 -11.16 8.65 -3.60
CA HIS A 51 -11.63 8.58 -2.23
C HIS A 51 -10.51 8.21 -1.28
N ARG A 52 -10.48 8.85 -0.12
CA ARG A 52 -9.49 8.54 0.90
C ARG A 52 -9.81 7.18 1.54
N TYR A 53 -8.82 6.30 1.52
CA TYR A 53 -8.88 5.01 2.18
C TYR A 53 -7.85 4.99 3.31
N ASP A 54 -8.31 5.01 4.56
CA ASP A 54 -7.43 4.91 5.72
C ASP A 54 -7.08 3.44 5.96
N LEU A 55 -5.80 3.15 6.12
CA LEU A 55 -5.35 1.78 6.33
C LEU A 55 -5.87 1.24 7.66
N ALA A 56 -6.33 0.00 7.64
CA ALA A 56 -6.73 -0.71 8.86
C ALA A 56 -5.49 -1.07 9.69
N THR A 57 -5.68 -1.40 10.96
CA THR A 57 -4.58 -1.71 11.87
C THR A 57 -3.67 -2.80 11.32
N HIS A 58 -4.23 -3.89 10.80
CA HIS A 58 -3.42 -4.97 10.23
C HIS A 58 -2.64 -4.52 9.00
N GLU A 59 -3.19 -3.60 8.22
CA GLU A 59 -2.51 -3.05 7.04
C GLU A 59 -1.36 -2.13 7.46
N ILE A 60 -1.53 -1.37 8.54
CA ILE A 60 -0.47 -0.54 9.09
C ILE A 60 0.71 -1.40 9.56
N PHE A 61 0.44 -2.52 10.22
CA PHE A 61 1.50 -3.46 10.62
C PHE A 61 2.21 -4.04 9.40
N ALA A 62 1.45 -4.44 8.37
CA ALA A 62 2.03 -4.94 7.13
C ALA A 62 2.90 -3.89 6.44
N LEU A 63 2.46 -2.62 6.45
CA LEU A 63 3.23 -1.51 5.91
C LEU A 63 4.56 -1.33 6.63
N ARG A 64 4.55 -1.33 7.96
CA ARG A 64 5.77 -1.18 8.76
C ARG A 64 6.74 -2.32 8.52
N LYS A 65 6.23 -3.55 8.44
CA LYS A 65 7.06 -4.71 8.12
C LYS A 65 7.68 -4.58 6.74
N ALA A 66 6.90 -4.19 5.74
CA ALA A 66 7.39 -4.01 4.38
C ALA A 66 8.48 -2.95 4.30
N ILE A 67 8.30 -1.82 5.01
CA ILE A 67 9.31 -0.76 5.07
C ILE A 67 10.59 -1.27 5.71
N SER A 68 10.50 -2.03 6.80
CA SER A 68 11.67 -2.54 7.50
C SER A 68 12.48 -3.51 6.64
N GLU A 69 11.85 -4.19 5.71
CA GLU A 69 12.52 -5.12 4.80
C GLU A 69 13.28 -4.40 3.67
N VAL A 70 12.90 -3.16 3.36
CA VAL A 70 13.53 -2.35 2.31
C VAL A 70 14.70 -1.53 2.87
N VAL A 71 14.60 -1.13 4.12
CA VAL A 71 15.62 -0.28 4.80
C VAL A 71 16.90 -1.04 5.07
#